data_62935ad90af84bfc6861956164f2036d
#
_entry.id   62935ad90af84bfc6861956164f2036d
#
_cell.length_a   1.000
_cell.length_b   1.000
_cell.length_c   1.000
_cell.angle_alpha   90.00
_cell.angle_beta   90.00
_cell.angle_gamma   90.00
#
_symmetry.space_group_name_H-M   'P 1'
#
loop_
_entity.id
_entity.type
_entity.pdbx_description
1 polymer ?
#
loop_
_entity_poly.entity_id
_entity_poly.type
_entity_poly.pdbx_seq_one_letter_code
_entity_poly.pdbx_strand_id
1 'polypeptide(L)'
;SITGQINVEFKKPQLPDADWVSANLFASSTARYEANADATVKLSRRWSTSLLAHYENETKTHDSNDDGFVDIPRVKQYNLWNRWAYMGDRYVFQAGIKGMSEQRNSGQDGHNDQPAHDLYEIGIKTNRYEAFTKNAYIFDKEKNTNLALILQGTIHNQDAVYGHKLYDV
;
A
#
# COMPACT_ATOMS: atom_id res chain seq x y z
N SER A 1 -28.85 7.98 -6.45
CA SER A 1 -27.93 6.98 -5.88
C SER A 1 -27.32 7.53 -4.60
N ILE A 2 -27.45 6.82 -3.49
CA ILE A 2 -26.80 7.17 -2.23
C ILE A 2 -25.39 6.57 -2.32
N THR A 3 -24.40 7.40 -2.62
CA THR A 3 -22.99 7.01 -2.57
C THR A 3 -22.42 7.49 -1.25
N GLY A 4 -22.00 6.54 -0.40
CA GLY A 4 -21.18 6.84 0.78
C GLY A 4 -19.73 7.06 0.36
N GLN A 5 -19.08 8.08 0.92
CA GLN A 5 -17.65 8.29 0.77
C GLN A 5 -16.94 7.91 2.08
N ILE A 6 -15.98 7.00 2.01
CA ILE A 6 -15.06 6.71 3.11
C ILE A 6 -13.77 7.48 2.84
N ASN A 7 -13.44 8.43 3.71
CA ASN A 7 -12.15 9.12 3.66
C ASN A 7 -11.20 8.49 4.67
N VAL A 8 -10.12 7.87 4.18
CA VAL A 8 -9.08 7.31 5.02
C VAL A 8 -7.90 8.29 5.05
N GLU A 9 -7.66 8.90 6.20
CA GLU A 9 -6.51 9.76 6.42
C GLU A 9 -5.44 9.03 7.23
N PHE A 10 -4.27 8.88 6.63
CA PHE A 10 -3.10 8.41 7.38
C PHE A 10 -2.57 9.50 8.31
N LYS A 11 -1.92 9.08 9.39
CA LYS A 11 -1.20 10.01 10.27
C LYS A 11 -0.29 10.89 9.41
N LYS A 12 -0.51 12.20 9.49
CA LYS A 12 0.29 13.17 8.75
C LYS A 12 1.62 13.35 9.48
N PRO A 13 2.74 13.54 8.77
CA PRO A 13 4.00 13.94 9.38
C PRO A 13 3.93 15.42 9.79
N GLN A 14 2.88 15.78 10.53
CA GLN A 14 2.81 17.09 11.17
C GLN A 14 3.90 17.13 12.21
N LEU A 15 4.47 18.32 12.45
CA LEU A 15 5.54 18.48 13.43
C LEU A 15 5.15 17.77 14.74
N PRO A 16 5.64 16.55 15.01
CA PRO A 16 5.33 15.86 16.24
C PRO A 16 6.05 16.56 17.37
N ASP A 17 5.47 16.53 18.56
CA ASP A 17 6.15 17.02 19.76
C ASP A 17 7.40 16.19 20.06
N ALA A 18 7.38 14.92 19.64
CA ALA A 18 8.48 13.98 19.75
C ALA A 18 8.52 13.03 18.54
N ASP A 19 9.70 12.51 18.24
CA ASP A 19 9.89 11.41 17.31
C ASP A 19 9.20 10.15 17.86
N TRP A 20 8.63 9.34 16.99
CA TRP A 20 8.00 8.10 17.40
C TRP A 20 8.22 6.99 16.36
N VAL A 21 8.25 5.76 16.86
CA VAL A 21 8.35 4.54 16.07
C VAL A 21 7.33 3.54 16.60
N SER A 22 6.66 2.85 15.71
CA SER A 22 5.76 1.76 16.05
C SER A 22 6.00 0.57 15.11
N ALA A 23 5.86 -0.63 15.65
CA ALA A 23 5.94 -1.86 14.89
C ALA A 23 4.85 -2.83 15.36
N ASN A 24 4.30 -3.58 14.42
CA ASN A 24 3.31 -4.62 14.65
C ASN A 24 3.67 -5.86 13.85
N LEU A 25 3.60 -7.02 14.49
CA LEU A 25 3.77 -8.33 13.87
C LEU A 25 2.50 -9.13 14.07
N PHE A 26 2.05 -9.79 13.02
CA PHE A 26 0.89 -10.67 13.05
C PHE A 26 1.25 -12.02 12.43
N ALA A 27 0.77 -13.09 13.05
CA ALA A 27 0.84 -14.45 12.51
C ALA A 27 -0.47 -15.18 12.79
N SER A 28 -0.97 -15.93 11.83
CA SER A 28 -2.19 -16.74 11.98
C SER A 28 -1.92 -18.23 11.79
N SER A 29 -2.85 -19.06 12.25
CA SER A 29 -2.83 -20.52 12.01
C SER A 29 -2.96 -20.88 10.54
N THR A 30 -3.46 -19.97 9.71
CA THR A 30 -3.54 -20.12 8.25
C THR A 30 -2.20 -19.85 7.56
N ALA A 31 -1.11 -19.72 8.33
CA ALA A 31 0.23 -19.39 7.84
C ALA A 31 0.32 -18.04 7.09
N ARG A 32 -0.50 -17.08 7.49
CA ARG A 32 -0.40 -15.67 7.10
C ARG A 32 0.48 -14.94 8.11
N TYR A 33 1.47 -14.21 7.59
CA TYR A 33 2.43 -13.42 8.36
C TYR A 33 2.39 -11.99 7.87
N GLU A 34 2.30 -11.05 8.80
CA GLU A 34 2.35 -9.62 8.49
C GLU A 34 3.37 -8.91 9.39
N ALA A 35 4.05 -7.94 8.83
CA ALA A 35 4.91 -7.03 9.55
C ALA A 35 4.60 -5.59 9.11
N ASN A 36 4.31 -4.75 10.09
CA ASN A 36 4.04 -3.34 9.88
C ASN A 36 5.01 -2.53 10.70
N ALA A 37 5.54 -1.46 10.12
CA ALA A 37 6.35 -0.50 10.82
C ALA A 37 6.00 0.91 10.37
N ASP A 38 5.90 1.83 11.32
CA ASP A 38 5.78 3.23 11.02
C ASP A 38 6.67 4.07 11.94
N ALA A 39 7.24 5.13 11.38
CA ALA A 39 8.12 6.03 12.10
C ALA A 39 7.86 7.46 11.63
N THR A 40 7.91 8.41 12.57
CA THR A 40 7.88 9.83 12.27
C THR A 40 9.03 10.52 13.00
N VAL A 41 9.80 11.30 12.26
CA VAL A 41 10.99 11.99 12.73
C VAL A 41 10.90 13.48 12.42
N LYS A 42 11.19 14.30 13.42
CA LYS A 42 11.33 15.73 13.29
C LYS A 42 12.76 16.07 12.86
N LEU A 43 12.94 16.46 11.61
CA LEU A 43 14.25 16.81 11.06
C LEU A 43 14.72 18.21 11.47
N SER A 44 13.76 19.13 11.66
CA SER A 44 14.03 20.50 12.12
C SER A 44 12.74 21.12 12.70
N ARG A 45 12.81 22.42 13.07
CA ARG A 45 11.62 23.16 13.55
C ARG A 45 10.49 23.20 12.52
N ARG A 46 10.77 23.04 11.23
CA ARG A 46 9.81 23.19 10.14
C ARG A 46 9.67 21.94 9.27
N TRP A 47 10.60 20.98 9.39
CA TRP A 47 10.62 19.77 8.58
C TRP A 47 10.38 18.53 9.42
N SER A 48 9.54 17.66 8.91
CA SER A 48 9.35 16.31 9.43
C SER A 48 9.21 15.30 8.30
N THR A 49 9.49 14.05 8.59
CA THR A 49 9.31 12.94 7.68
C THR A 49 8.64 11.78 8.38
N SER A 50 7.86 10.99 7.65
CA SER A 50 7.33 9.72 8.14
C SER A 50 7.55 8.62 7.11
N LEU A 51 7.82 7.43 7.61
CA LEU A 51 7.98 6.20 6.86
C LEU A 51 6.94 5.19 7.34
N LEU A 52 6.23 4.57 6.40
CA LEU A 52 5.34 3.44 6.66
C LEU A 52 5.79 2.28 5.80
N ALA A 53 5.93 1.12 6.40
CA ALA A 53 6.28 -0.12 5.73
C ALA A 53 5.28 -1.21 6.10
N HIS A 54 4.90 -2.00 5.13
CA HIS A 54 4.03 -3.16 5.32
C HIS A 54 4.56 -4.31 4.48
N TYR A 55 4.59 -5.46 5.10
CA TYR A 55 4.88 -6.76 4.47
C TYR A 55 3.80 -7.75 4.86
N GLU A 56 3.33 -8.52 3.88
CA GLU A 56 2.41 -9.63 4.06
C GLU A 56 2.87 -10.81 3.23
N ASN A 57 2.73 -12.01 3.79
CA ASN A 57 2.99 -13.24 3.06
C ASN A 57 2.08 -14.35 3.59
N GLU A 58 1.28 -14.94 2.72
CA GLU A 58 0.52 -16.17 2.95
C GLU A 58 1.22 -17.34 2.26
N THR A 59 1.71 -18.29 3.07
CA THR A 59 2.65 -19.31 2.57
C THR A 59 1.98 -20.65 2.28
N LYS A 60 0.78 -20.90 2.83
CA LYS A 60 0.06 -22.16 2.64
C LYS A 60 -1.10 -22.00 1.68
N THR A 61 -1.38 -23.05 0.95
CA THR A 61 -2.60 -23.24 0.19
C THR A 61 -3.67 -23.76 1.13
N HIS A 62 -4.89 -23.26 1.00
CA HIS A 62 -6.07 -23.68 1.75
C HIS A 62 -7.14 -24.16 0.78
N ASP A 63 -7.50 -25.43 0.92
CA ASP A 63 -8.65 -26.08 0.29
C ASP A 63 -9.38 -26.81 1.42
N SER A 64 -10.44 -26.19 1.95
CA SER A 64 -11.14 -26.66 3.16
C SER A 64 -12.24 -27.67 2.85
N ASN A 65 -12.67 -27.73 1.59
CA ASN A 65 -13.74 -28.58 1.12
C ASN A 65 -13.27 -29.73 0.20
N ASP A 66 -11.94 -29.82 -0.01
CA ASP A 66 -11.28 -30.84 -0.83
C ASP A 66 -11.82 -30.88 -2.29
N ASP A 67 -12.20 -29.73 -2.85
CA ASP A 67 -12.67 -29.64 -4.23
C ASP A 67 -11.53 -29.43 -5.25
N GLY A 68 -10.30 -29.32 -4.76
CA GLY A 68 -9.11 -29.11 -5.57
C GLY A 68 -8.90 -27.66 -6.01
N PHE A 69 -9.64 -26.70 -5.43
CA PHE A 69 -9.44 -25.28 -5.65
C PHE A 69 -8.97 -24.57 -4.38
N VAL A 70 -8.17 -23.54 -4.58
CA VAL A 70 -7.64 -22.71 -3.50
C VAL A 70 -8.74 -21.77 -2.99
N ASP A 71 -9.20 -21.96 -1.75
CA ASP A 71 -10.22 -21.13 -1.10
C ASP A 71 -9.74 -19.69 -0.84
N ILE A 72 -8.47 -19.56 -0.43
CA ILE A 72 -7.86 -18.29 -0.06
C ILE A 72 -6.63 -18.07 -0.93
N PRO A 73 -6.59 -17.05 -1.81
CA PRO A 73 -5.43 -16.75 -2.62
C PRO A 73 -4.18 -16.52 -1.77
N ARG A 74 -3.06 -17.13 -2.15
CA ARG A 74 -1.77 -16.81 -1.53
C ARG A 74 -1.35 -15.42 -1.95
N VAL A 75 -1.16 -14.55 -0.97
CA VAL A 75 -0.75 -13.16 -1.16
C VAL A 75 0.66 -12.97 -0.65
N LYS A 76 1.49 -12.28 -1.44
CA LYS A 76 2.77 -11.75 -1.01
C LYS A 76 2.84 -10.29 -1.40
N GLN A 77 2.94 -9.41 -0.40
CA GLN A 77 2.83 -7.98 -0.63
C GLN A 77 3.92 -7.21 0.12
N TYR A 78 4.42 -6.17 -0.54
CA TYR A 78 5.30 -5.17 0.03
C TYR A 78 4.73 -3.79 -0.24
N ASN A 79 4.65 -2.96 0.79
CA ASN A 79 4.30 -1.55 0.68
C ASN A 79 5.34 -0.72 1.42
N LEU A 80 5.78 0.34 0.77
CA LEU A 80 6.64 1.34 1.38
C LEU A 80 6.11 2.72 1.03
N TRP A 81 5.93 3.58 2.03
CA TRP A 81 5.48 4.93 1.85
C TRP A 81 6.33 5.89 2.67
N ASN A 82 6.99 6.83 2.02
CA ASN A 82 7.72 7.89 2.67
C ASN A 82 7.08 9.25 2.38
N ARG A 83 6.93 10.06 3.41
CA ARG A 83 6.26 11.36 3.35
C ARG A 83 7.13 12.41 4.02
N TRP A 84 7.09 13.62 3.48
CA TRP A 84 7.75 14.80 4.03
C TRP A 84 6.72 15.90 4.23
N ALA A 85 6.92 16.69 5.27
CA ALA A 85 6.15 17.89 5.53
C ALA A 85 7.06 19.05 5.91
N TYR A 86 6.77 20.21 5.37
CA TYR A 86 7.34 21.48 5.74
C TYR A 86 6.22 22.41 6.21
N MET A 87 6.42 23.03 7.37
CA MET A 87 5.47 23.94 8.01
C MET A 87 6.16 25.28 8.23
N GLY A 88 6.05 26.17 7.26
CA GLY A 88 6.54 27.56 7.36
C GLY A 88 5.41 28.52 7.77
N ASP A 89 5.77 29.79 7.95
CA ASP A 89 4.80 30.81 8.39
C ASP A 89 3.75 31.15 7.31
N ARG A 90 4.14 31.12 6.05
CA ARG A 90 3.29 31.41 4.89
C ARG A 90 3.29 30.32 3.85
N TYR A 91 4.17 29.33 3.96
CA TYR A 91 4.28 28.25 3.00
C TYR A 91 4.21 26.91 3.72
N VAL A 92 3.32 26.08 3.24
CA VAL A 92 3.15 24.69 3.70
C VAL A 92 3.38 23.77 2.53
N PHE A 93 4.23 22.78 2.73
CA PHE A 93 4.55 21.79 1.72
C PHE A 93 4.38 20.38 2.29
N GLN A 94 3.84 19.50 1.48
CA GLN A 94 3.83 18.07 1.73
C GLN A 94 4.18 17.35 0.44
N ALA A 95 5.00 16.31 0.55
CA ALA A 95 5.29 15.40 -0.55
C ALA A 95 5.28 13.97 -0.04
N GLY A 96 5.07 13.04 -0.94
CA GLY A 96 5.17 11.62 -0.62
C GLY A 96 5.42 10.78 -1.86
N ILE A 97 6.13 9.69 -1.63
CA ILE A 97 6.35 8.62 -2.60
C ILE A 97 5.89 7.30 -1.97
N LYS A 98 5.23 6.47 -2.77
CA LYS A 98 4.77 5.15 -2.37
C LYS A 98 5.15 4.13 -3.43
N GLY A 99 5.65 2.98 -3.00
CA GLY A 99 5.85 1.81 -3.82
C GLY A 99 5.07 0.63 -3.26
N MET A 100 4.43 -0.14 -4.13
CA MET A 100 3.74 -1.38 -3.81
C MET A 100 4.13 -2.44 -4.82
N SER A 101 4.42 -3.64 -4.32
CA SER A 101 4.55 -4.85 -5.14
C SER A 101 3.71 -5.95 -4.50
N GLU A 102 2.83 -6.56 -5.29
CA GLU A 102 1.92 -7.60 -4.84
C GLU A 102 1.94 -8.76 -5.83
N GLN A 103 1.92 -9.96 -5.29
CA GLN A 103 1.71 -11.21 -6.02
C GLN A 103 0.55 -11.97 -5.38
N ARG A 104 -0.41 -12.39 -6.19
CA ARG A 104 -1.54 -13.23 -5.79
C ARG A 104 -1.57 -14.47 -6.65
N ASN A 105 -1.60 -15.62 -6.01
CA ASN A 105 -1.71 -16.90 -6.68
C ASN A 105 -2.91 -17.67 -6.12
N SER A 106 -3.72 -18.21 -7.02
CA SER A 106 -4.91 -19.00 -6.74
C SER A 106 -5.15 -20.00 -7.87
N GLY A 107 -6.25 -20.70 -7.87
CA GLY A 107 -6.64 -21.67 -8.89
C GLY A 107 -6.74 -23.06 -8.32
N GLN A 108 -6.38 -24.07 -9.11
CA GLN A 108 -6.42 -25.46 -8.67
C GLN A 108 -5.18 -25.80 -7.80
N ASP A 109 -5.42 -26.56 -6.74
CA ASP A 109 -4.37 -27.18 -5.93
C ASP A 109 -4.17 -28.61 -6.43
N GLY A 110 -2.96 -28.96 -6.88
CA GLY A 110 -2.64 -30.21 -7.55
C GLY A 110 -2.73 -31.50 -6.71
N HIS A 111 -3.69 -31.59 -5.80
CA HIS A 111 -3.88 -32.75 -4.92
C HIS A 111 -4.40 -34.03 -5.64
N ASN A 112 -4.86 -33.93 -6.88
CA ASN A 112 -5.48 -35.03 -7.62
C ASN A 112 -4.64 -35.50 -8.81
N ASP A 113 -3.47 -36.08 -8.61
CA ASP A 113 -2.63 -36.78 -9.62
C ASP A 113 -2.62 -36.17 -11.05
N GLN A 114 -3.11 -34.94 -11.21
CA GLN A 114 -3.07 -34.20 -12.46
C GLN A 114 -1.67 -33.63 -12.70
N PRO A 115 -1.14 -33.74 -13.93
CA PRO A 115 0.10 -33.09 -14.26
C PRO A 115 0.03 -31.58 -14.00
N ALA A 116 1.03 -31.00 -13.38
CA ALA A 116 1.04 -29.58 -13.01
C ALA A 116 0.76 -28.61 -14.18
N HIS A 117 1.02 -29.04 -15.43
CA HIS A 117 0.77 -28.23 -16.63
C HIS A 117 -0.72 -28.17 -17.04
N ASP A 118 -1.56 -29.03 -16.48
CA ASP A 118 -3.01 -29.07 -16.79
C ASP A 118 -3.87 -28.35 -15.75
N LEU A 119 -3.25 -27.86 -14.67
CA LEU A 119 -3.96 -27.16 -13.60
C LEU A 119 -4.32 -25.74 -14.03
N TYR A 120 -5.54 -25.31 -13.67
CA TYR A 120 -5.97 -23.94 -13.88
C TYR A 120 -5.34 -23.03 -12.83
N GLU A 121 -4.39 -22.18 -13.25
CA GLU A 121 -3.72 -21.23 -12.39
C GLU A 121 -4.28 -19.82 -12.57
N ILE A 122 -4.40 -19.09 -11.46
CA ILE A 122 -4.65 -17.64 -11.44
C ILE A 122 -3.44 -17.00 -10.77
N GLY A 123 -2.67 -16.26 -11.56
CA GLY A 123 -1.53 -15.49 -11.08
C GLY A 123 -1.69 -14.03 -11.40
N ILE A 124 -1.62 -13.15 -10.40
CA ILE A 124 -1.68 -11.69 -10.59
C ILE A 124 -0.47 -11.08 -9.94
N LYS A 125 0.31 -10.32 -10.71
CA LYS A 125 1.46 -9.55 -10.23
C LYS A 125 1.21 -8.09 -10.49
N THR A 126 1.22 -7.27 -9.43
CA THR A 126 0.97 -5.84 -9.49
C THR A 126 2.16 -5.07 -8.95
N ASN A 127 2.64 -4.08 -9.71
CA ASN A 127 3.60 -3.09 -9.24
C ASN A 127 2.99 -1.71 -9.42
N ARG A 128 2.97 -0.92 -8.34
CA ARG A 128 2.38 0.42 -8.33
C ARG A 128 3.30 1.41 -7.63
N TYR A 129 3.55 2.53 -8.31
CA TYR A 129 4.34 3.63 -7.79
C TYR A 129 3.51 4.89 -7.83
N GLU A 130 3.48 5.60 -6.73
CA GLU A 130 2.72 6.84 -6.59
C GLU A 130 3.62 7.93 -6.04
N ALA A 131 3.42 9.14 -6.54
CA ALA A 131 4.05 10.33 -5.98
C ALA A 131 3.05 11.46 -5.93
N PHE A 132 3.14 12.30 -4.91
CA PHE A 132 2.33 13.51 -4.81
C PHE A 132 3.11 14.65 -4.18
N THR A 133 2.69 15.87 -4.53
CA THR A 133 3.05 17.08 -3.78
C THR A 133 1.82 17.93 -3.52
N LYS A 134 1.79 18.55 -2.36
CA LYS A 134 0.78 19.55 -1.96
C LYS A 134 1.53 20.79 -1.51
N ASN A 135 1.27 21.90 -2.15
CA ASN A 135 1.89 23.19 -1.89
C ASN A 135 0.79 24.17 -1.53
N ALA A 136 0.94 24.89 -0.46
CA ALA A 136 0.01 25.94 -0.10
C ALA A 136 0.77 27.22 0.28
N TYR A 137 0.40 28.33 -0.32
CA TYR A 137 0.91 29.64 0.04
C TYR A 137 -0.20 30.48 0.66
N ILE A 138 0.04 31.01 1.85
CA ILE A 138 -0.92 31.78 2.64
C ILE A 138 -0.60 33.27 2.43
N PHE A 139 -1.49 33.97 1.73
CA PHE A 139 -1.36 35.39 1.46
C PHE A 139 -1.74 36.24 2.69
N ASP A 140 -2.87 35.85 3.33
CA ASP A 140 -3.43 36.55 4.48
C ASP A 140 -3.95 35.52 5.48
N LYS A 141 -3.37 35.52 6.70
CA LYS A 141 -3.76 34.61 7.77
C LYS A 141 -5.08 35.01 8.44
N GLU A 142 -5.36 36.31 8.53
CA GLU A 142 -6.57 36.79 9.17
C GLU A 142 -7.81 36.51 8.31
N LYS A 143 -7.66 36.64 6.99
CA LYS A 143 -8.73 36.39 6.01
C LYS A 143 -8.74 34.96 5.48
N ASN A 144 -7.83 34.09 5.94
CA ASN A 144 -7.66 32.73 5.44
C ASN A 144 -7.49 32.64 3.91
N THR A 145 -6.87 33.67 3.31
CA THR A 145 -6.64 33.70 1.86
C THR A 145 -5.39 32.90 1.53
N ASN A 146 -5.55 31.84 0.76
CA ASN A 146 -4.44 30.98 0.36
C ASN A 146 -4.62 30.45 -1.06
N LEU A 147 -3.52 29.99 -1.65
CA LEU A 147 -3.49 29.25 -2.90
C LEU A 147 -2.87 27.88 -2.63
N ALA A 148 -3.55 26.82 -3.04
CA ALA A 148 -3.06 25.46 -2.94
C ALA A 148 -2.88 24.83 -4.32
N LEU A 149 -1.73 24.19 -4.54
CA LEU A 149 -1.44 23.39 -5.72
C LEU A 149 -1.19 21.95 -5.28
N ILE A 150 -1.93 21.03 -5.88
CA ILE A 150 -1.77 19.58 -5.65
C ILE A 150 -1.40 18.94 -6.98
N LEU A 151 -0.28 18.24 -7.00
CA LEU A 151 0.16 17.42 -8.12
C LEU A 151 0.28 15.98 -7.65
N GLN A 152 -0.17 15.03 -8.48
CA GLN A 152 -0.01 13.61 -8.21
C GLN A 152 0.22 12.84 -9.50
N GLY A 153 0.97 11.75 -9.40
CA GLY A 153 1.22 10.83 -10.49
C GLY A 153 1.21 9.40 -9.98
N THR A 154 0.77 8.49 -10.83
CA THR A 154 0.73 7.05 -10.55
C THR A 154 1.22 6.29 -11.78
N ILE A 155 2.07 5.29 -11.55
CA ILE A 155 2.44 4.27 -12.51
C ILE A 155 1.90 2.96 -11.97
N HIS A 156 1.13 2.24 -12.79
CA HIS A 156 0.52 0.98 -12.42
C HIS A 156 0.77 -0.04 -13.52
N ASN A 157 1.43 -1.13 -13.17
CA ASN A 157 1.69 -2.26 -14.07
C ASN A 157 1.09 -3.51 -13.44
N GLN A 158 0.33 -4.26 -14.21
CA GLN A 158 -0.28 -5.50 -13.75
C GLN A 158 -0.17 -6.57 -14.84
N ASP A 159 0.46 -7.68 -14.48
CA ASP A 159 0.48 -8.90 -15.27
C ASP A 159 -0.51 -9.88 -14.65
N ALA A 160 -1.40 -10.45 -15.42
CA ALA A 160 -2.36 -11.43 -14.94
C ALA A 160 -2.40 -12.67 -15.84
N VAL A 161 -2.34 -13.85 -15.22
CA VAL A 161 -2.47 -15.14 -15.88
C VAL A 161 -3.77 -15.78 -15.40
N TYR A 162 -4.59 -16.22 -16.35
CA TYR A 162 -5.81 -16.98 -16.08
C TYR A 162 -5.77 -18.26 -16.91
N GLY A 163 -5.50 -19.38 -16.26
CA GLY A 163 -5.21 -20.63 -16.95
C GLY A 163 -3.99 -20.51 -17.85
N HIS A 164 -4.19 -20.55 -19.17
CA HIS A 164 -3.12 -20.41 -20.16
C HIS A 164 -3.08 -19.04 -20.85
N LYS A 165 -3.86 -18.05 -20.37
CA LYS A 165 -3.95 -16.71 -20.98
C LYS A 165 -3.23 -15.69 -20.12
N LEU A 166 -2.28 -14.96 -20.71
CA LEU A 166 -1.59 -13.83 -20.12
C LEU A 166 -2.29 -12.53 -20.52
N TYR A 167 -2.49 -11.65 -19.54
CA TYR A 167 -2.98 -10.29 -19.72
C TYR A 167 -1.98 -9.32 -19.08
N ASP A 168 -1.58 -8.31 -19.86
CA ASP A 168 -0.68 -7.23 -19.46
C ASP A 168 -1.45 -5.90 -19.50
N VAL A 169 -1.44 -5.13 -18.41
CA VAL A 169 -2.17 -3.86 -18.25
C VAL A 169 -1.30 -2.80 -17.57
#